data_8f8034e5c304bc9304397ef1d63e39c0
#
_entry.id   8f8034e5c304bc9304397ef1d63e39c0
#
_cell.length_a   1.000
_cell.length_b   1.000
_cell.length_c   1.000
_cell.angle_alpha   90.00
_cell.angle_beta   90.00
_cell.angle_gamma   90.00
#
_symmetry.space_group_name_H-M   'P 1'
#
loop_
_entity.id
_entity.type
_entity.pdbx_description
1 polymer ?
#
loop_
_entity_poly.entity_id
_entity_poly.type
_entity_poly.pdbx_seq_one_letter_code
_entity_poly.pdbx_strand_id
1 'polypeptide(L)'
;MDIFWTNKTKNKIDMNKIFLTSLLVLIAFIDSNAQQNPHYTQYMYNMNVVNPAYAGSKESISFGALYRKQWVNIEDAPTSFTFSGHAPVGSNVGLGLSFISDKIGPVTEQNVFGDFSYTLQLNETSKLALGIKAGVSFHQVGLRDIQSSLPDPSEGIFGEDINDASLNLGVGAFYYTENYYVAFSIPNLAKSAHLDYNGREYGSDVSHYFLTAGYVFDINYELKFKPSMMLKSAFNVKPSLDVSANFLYKEKFEIGATYRLQDSFGGMVNFAVTPELRIGYAYDHIVSDLKVTTPSSHEFILLYDLFVPKKVSRSPRFF
;
A
#
# COMPACT_ATOMS: atom_id res chain seq x y z
N MET A 1 54.08 -27.52 45.14
CA MET A 1 52.63 -27.62 45.48
C MET A 1 51.92 -26.51 44.73
N ASP A 2 51.70 -26.74 43.42
CA ASP A 2 51.25 -25.71 42.47
C ASP A 2 49.75 -25.90 42.21
N ILE A 3 49.00 -24.89 42.56
CA ILE A 3 47.54 -24.86 42.38
C ILE A 3 47.25 -24.18 40.99
N PHE A 4 46.85 -24.98 40.01
CA PHE A 4 46.36 -24.53 38.74
C PHE A 4 45.01 -23.80 38.89
N TRP A 5 44.96 -22.53 38.55
CA TRP A 5 43.72 -21.78 38.30
C TRP A 5 43.35 -21.87 36.82
N THR A 6 42.32 -22.65 36.54
CA THR A 6 41.72 -22.64 35.19
C THR A 6 40.76 -21.48 35.06
N ASN A 7 41.13 -20.52 34.23
CA ASN A 7 40.27 -19.40 33.81
C ASN A 7 39.15 -19.94 32.89
N LYS A 8 37.95 -20.11 33.42
CA LYS A 8 36.72 -20.33 32.62
C LYS A 8 36.24 -19.00 32.06
N THR A 9 36.62 -18.66 30.83
CA THR A 9 36.02 -17.63 30.06
C THR A 9 34.55 -18.02 29.76
N LYS A 10 33.61 -17.43 30.49
CA LYS A 10 32.18 -17.47 30.16
C LYS A 10 31.98 -16.69 28.87
N ASN A 11 31.78 -17.40 27.75
CA ASN A 11 31.25 -16.79 26.53
C ASN A 11 29.89 -16.17 26.86
N LYS A 12 29.85 -14.87 27.04
CA LYS A 12 28.58 -14.11 27.05
C LYS A 12 27.98 -14.24 25.65
N ILE A 13 26.97 -15.09 25.54
CA ILE A 13 26.17 -15.20 24.33
C ILE A 13 25.51 -13.83 24.11
N ASP A 14 25.83 -13.19 23.01
CA ASP A 14 25.34 -11.87 22.66
C ASP A 14 23.87 -11.99 22.24
N MET A 15 22.96 -11.77 23.19
CA MET A 15 21.49 -11.93 22.98
C MET A 15 21.00 -11.14 21.78
N ASN A 16 21.62 -10.01 21.47
CA ASN A 16 21.27 -9.20 20.32
C ASN A 16 21.60 -9.92 18.99
N LYS A 17 22.70 -10.68 18.95
CA LYS A 17 23.04 -11.48 17.75
C LYS A 17 22.09 -12.66 17.59
N ILE A 18 21.71 -13.33 18.69
CA ILE A 18 20.73 -14.42 18.64
C ILE A 18 19.38 -13.89 18.19
N PHE A 19 18.93 -12.77 18.72
CA PHE A 19 17.67 -12.13 18.31
C PHE A 19 17.70 -11.73 16.83
N LEU A 20 18.79 -11.12 16.35
CA LEU A 20 18.95 -10.75 14.93
C LEU A 20 19.01 -11.98 14.02
N THR A 21 19.69 -13.03 14.43
CA THR A 21 19.79 -14.27 13.65
C THR A 21 18.46 -15.02 13.64
N SER A 22 17.73 -15.04 14.75
CA SER A 22 16.39 -15.65 14.82
C SER A 22 15.39 -14.88 13.96
N LEU A 23 15.48 -13.56 13.93
CA LEU A 23 14.65 -12.70 13.08
C LEU A 23 14.96 -12.94 11.59
N LEU A 24 16.23 -13.08 11.22
CA LEU A 24 16.67 -13.41 9.85
C LEU A 24 16.23 -14.82 9.41
N VAL A 25 16.28 -15.80 10.29
CA VAL A 25 15.83 -17.18 10.01
C VAL A 25 14.31 -17.25 9.87
N LEU A 26 13.55 -16.47 10.66
CA LEU A 26 12.09 -16.41 10.54
C LEU A 26 11.63 -15.86 9.17
N ILE A 27 12.41 -14.99 8.55
CA ILE A 27 12.11 -14.38 7.24
C ILE A 27 12.41 -15.34 6.07
N ALA A 28 13.18 -16.41 6.29
CA ALA A 28 13.71 -17.28 5.24
C ALA A 28 12.80 -18.45 4.81
N PHE A 29 11.67 -18.72 5.49
CA PHE A 29 10.85 -19.91 5.25
C PHE A 29 9.40 -19.57 4.94
N ILE A 30 9.11 -18.94 3.78
CA ILE A 30 7.73 -18.85 3.31
C ILE A 30 7.70 -18.99 1.78
N ASP A 31 7.45 -20.21 1.30
CA ASP A 31 6.97 -20.44 -0.06
C ASP A 31 5.44 -20.48 -0.01
N SER A 32 4.77 -19.54 -0.63
CA SER A 32 3.32 -19.57 -0.77
C SER A 32 2.85 -18.82 -2.02
N ASN A 33 1.94 -19.46 -2.75
CA ASN A 33 1.21 -18.89 -3.86
C ASN A 33 -0.13 -18.37 -3.32
N ALA A 34 -0.30 -17.07 -3.23
CA ALA A 34 -1.56 -16.42 -2.89
C ALA A 34 -1.77 -15.19 -3.75
N GLN A 35 -3.05 -14.84 -4.02
CA GLN A 35 -3.40 -13.60 -4.69
C GLN A 35 -2.81 -12.40 -3.92
N GLN A 36 -2.14 -11.49 -4.64
CA GLN A 36 -1.57 -10.30 -4.05
C GLN A 36 -2.50 -9.12 -4.34
N ASN A 37 -2.86 -8.36 -3.30
CA ASN A 37 -3.50 -7.06 -3.50
C ASN A 37 -2.63 -6.16 -4.37
N PRO A 38 -3.23 -5.21 -5.10
CA PRO A 38 -2.51 -4.30 -5.97
C PRO A 38 -1.32 -3.63 -5.30
N HIS A 39 -0.24 -3.49 -6.05
CA HIS A 39 0.93 -2.74 -5.64
C HIS A 39 0.89 -1.34 -6.27
N TYR A 40 1.04 -0.31 -5.47
CA TYR A 40 1.11 1.08 -5.94
C TYR A 40 2.54 1.58 -5.79
N THR A 41 3.12 2.10 -6.87
CA THR A 41 4.47 2.67 -6.84
C THR A 41 4.49 4.00 -6.11
N GLN A 42 3.41 4.78 -6.26
CA GLN A 42 3.20 6.06 -5.59
C GLN A 42 2.35 5.92 -4.32
N TYR A 43 2.52 4.83 -3.55
CA TYR A 43 1.73 4.53 -2.34
C TYR A 43 1.72 5.67 -1.32
N MET A 44 2.84 6.44 -1.21
CA MET A 44 2.97 7.55 -0.28
C MET A 44 1.97 8.68 -0.56
N TYR A 45 1.43 8.75 -1.78
CA TYR A 45 0.40 9.73 -2.16
C TYR A 45 -1.02 9.15 -2.16
N ASN A 46 -1.16 7.84 -1.97
CA ASN A 46 -2.45 7.13 -1.93
C ASN A 46 -2.74 6.53 -0.55
N MET A 47 -2.23 7.18 0.51
CA MET A 47 -2.26 6.65 1.87
C MET A 47 -3.66 6.43 2.43
N ASN A 48 -4.66 7.23 2.03
CA ASN A 48 -6.05 7.05 2.48
C ASN A 48 -6.65 5.71 2.03
N VAL A 49 -6.22 5.18 0.89
CA VAL A 49 -6.64 3.85 0.42
C VAL A 49 -6.02 2.76 1.28
N VAL A 50 -4.75 2.92 1.68
CA VAL A 50 -3.97 1.93 2.43
C VAL A 50 -4.26 1.96 3.93
N ASN A 51 -4.50 3.15 4.52
CA ASN A 51 -4.59 3.32 5.97
C ASN A 51 -5.73 4.28 6.36
N PRO A 52 -6.79 3.80 7.05
CA PRO A 52 -7.90 4.65 7.48
C PRO A 52 -7.50 5.75 8.46
N ALA A 53 -6.43 5.57 9.24
CA ALA A 53 -5.95 6.58 10.17
C ALA A 53 -5.36 7.81 9.47
N TYR A 54 -5.09 7.73 8.16
CA TYR A 54 -4.62 8.87 7.37
C TYR A 54 -5.74 9.89 7.08
N ALA A 55 -7.02 9.47 7.13
CA ALA A 55 -8.15 10.35 6.86
C ALA A 55 -8.11 11.60 7.75
N GLY A 56 -8.22 12.79 7.15
CA GLY A 56 -8.16 14.08 7.84
C GLY A 56 -6.79 14.48 8.39
N SER A 57 -5.71 13.74 8.11
CA SER A 57 -4.35 14.09 8.55
C SER A 57 -3.82 15.34 7.87
N LYS A 58 -4.22 15.61 6.63
CA LYS A 58 -4.02 16.90 5.97
C LYS A 58 -5.04 17.92 6.51
N GLU A 59 -4.64 19.18 6.64
CA GLU A 59 -5.51 20.25 7.12
C GLU A 59 -6.44 20.82 6.02
N SER A 60 -6.62 20.07 4.94
CA SER A 60 -7.41 20.41 3.75
C SER A 60 -8.34 19.26 3.38
N ILE A 61 -9.38 19.58 2.60
CA ILE A 61 -10.12 18.54 1.89
C ILE A 61 -9.24 18.09 0.73
N SER A 62 -8.88 16.81 0.73
CA SER A 62 -7.94 16.23 -0.22
C SER A 62 -8.60 15.14 -1.03
N PHE A 63 -8.35 15.14 -2.33
CA PHE A 63 -8.78 14.10 -3.26
C PHE A 63 -7.57 13.50 -3.96
N GLY A 64 -7.63 12.20 -4.21
CA GLY A 64 -6.64 11.48 -4.99
C GLY A 64 -7.31 10.54 -5.98
N ALA A 65 -6.79 10.49 -7.20
CA ALA A 65 -7.15 9.47 -8.18
C ALA A 65 -5.88 8.83 -8.72
N LEU A 66 -5.83 7.50 -8.78
CA LEU A 66 -4.70 6.75 -9.29
C LEU A 66 -5.19 5.70 -10.28
N TYR A 67 -4.50 5.60 -11.40
CA TYR A 67 -4.69 4.55 -12.39
C TYR A 67 -3.37 3.83 -12.62
N ARG A 68 -3.38 2.51 -12.52
CA ARG A 68 -2.21 1.66 -12.75
C ARG A 68 -2.54 0.54 -13.71
N LYS A 69 -1.69 0.35 -14.72
CA LYS A 69 -1.67 -0.83 -15.57
C LYS A 69 -0.36 -1.57 -15.37
N GLN A 70 -0.46 -2.78 -14.83
CA GLN A 70 0.69 -3.64 -14.61
C GLN A 70 0.93 -4.49 -15.85
N TRP A 71 2.16 -4.95 -16.05
CA TRP A 71 2.56 -5.95 -17.06
C TRP A 71 2.00 -5.64 -18.46
N VAL A 72 2.28 -4.43 -18.92
CA VAL A 72 1.87 -3.98 -20.25
C VAL A 72 2.42 -4.96 -21.29
N ASN A 73 1.63 -5.44 -22.23
CA ASN A 73 1.86 -6.50 -23.21
C ASN A 73 1.37 -7.90 -22.78
N ILE A 74 0.85 -8.06 -21.58
CA ILE A 74 0.09 -9.26 -21.20
C ILE A 74 -1.39 -8.93 -21.41
N GLU A 75 -2.08 -9.78 -22.14
CA GLU A 75 -3.55 -9.72 -22.27
C GLU A 75 -4.16 -9.95 -20.88
N ASP A 76 -5.22 -9.21 -20.56
CA ASP A 76 -5.90 -9.26 -19.26
C ASP A 76 -5.01 -9.01 -18.02
N ALA A 77 -3.88 -8.33 -18.23
CA ALA A 77 -2.98 -7.93 -17.15
C ALA A 77 -3.67 -7.02 -16.13
N PRO A 78 -3.22 -7.05 -14.86
CA PRO A 78 -3.85 -6.29 -13.78
C PRO A 78 -3.98 -4.80 -14.10
N THR A 79 -5.19 -4.28 -13.89
CA THR A 79 -5.50 -2.86 -14.01
C THR A 79 -6.21 -2.42 -12.76
N SER A 80 -5.66 -1.40 -12.11
CA SER A 80 -6.17 -0.84 -10.85
C SER A 80 -6.57 0.61 -11.05
N PHE A 81 -7.71 0.98 -10.52
CA PHE A 81 -8.14 2.36 -10.39
C PHE A 81 -8.52 2.62 -8.94
N THR A 82 -8.03 3.72 -8.36
CA THR A 82 -8.46 4.19 -7.05
C THR A 82 -8.91 5.63 -7.11
N PHE A 83 -9.94 5.95 -6.38
CA PHE A 83 -10.36 7.31 -6.08
C PHE A 83 -10.57 7.43 -4.58
N SER A 84 -10.02 8.46 -3.97
CA SER A 84 -10.21 8.71 -2.55
C SER A 84 -10.38 10.19 -2.28
N GLY A 85 -11.15 10.48 -1.23
CA GLY A 85 -11.28 11.84 -0.70
C GLY A 85 -11.32 11.79 0.81
N HIS A 86 -10.67 12.73 1.49
CA HIS A 86 -10.70 12.83 2.93
C HIS A 86 -10.62 14.29 3.40
N ALA A 87 -11.14 14.51 4.59
CA ALA A 87 -11.15 15.84 5.20
C ALA A 87 -11.08 15.77 6.72
N PRO A 88 -10.48 16.75 7.40
CA PRO A 88 -10.69 16.95 8.82
C PRO A 88 -12.10 17.45 9.08
N VAL A 89 -12.76 16.88 10.11
CA VAL A 89 -14.09 17.31 10.57
C VAL A 89 -13.98 17.71 12.03
N GLY A 90 -13.77 19.00 12.26
CA GLY A 90 -13.44 19.51 13.60
C GLY A 90 -11.95 19.36 13.96
N SER A 91 -11.66 19.30 15.26
CA SER A 91 -10.27 19.39 15.74
C SER A 91 -9.49 18.07 15.66
N ASN A 92 -10.17 16.94 15.85
CA ASN A 92 -9.54 15.66 16.10
C ASN A 92 -10.08 14.52 15.23
N VAL A 93 -11.14 14.77 14.47
CA VAL A 93 -11.82 13.77 13.65
C VAL A 93 -11.48 13.96 12.19
N GLY A 94 -11.14 12.88 11.52
CA GLY A 94 -11.03 12.81 10.07
C GLY A 94 -12.06 11.85 9.50
N LEU A 95 -12.63 12.22 8.35
CA LEU A 95 -13.49 11.35 7.56
C LEU A 95 -12.89 11.15 6.18
N GLY A 96 -13.06 9.96 5.63
CA GLY A 96 -12.61 9.62 4.30
C GLY A 96 -13.60 8.71 3.58
N LEU A 97 -13.52 8.75 2.26
CA LEU A 97 -14.19 7.82 1.36
C LEU A 97 -13.18 7.33 0.35
N SER A 98 -13.26 6.06 -0.03
CA SER A 98 -12.44 5.50 -1.09
C SER A 98 -13.22 4.52 -1.95
N PHE A 99 -12.90 4.54 -3.24
CA PHE A 99 -13.34 3.59 -4.24
C PHE A 99 -12.09 2.95 -4.87
N ILE A 100 -12.09 1.64 -4.96
CA ILE A 100 -11.02 0.85 -5.56
C ILE A 100 -11.65 -0.07 -6.57
N SER A 101 -11.11 -0.16 -7.77
CA SER A 101 -11.52 -1.12 -8.80
C SER A 101 -10.28 -1.81 -9.32
N ASP A 102 -10.21 -3.11 -9.14
CA ASP A 102 -9.12 -3.97 -9.60
C ASP A 102 -9.67 -5.01 -10.56
N LYS A 103 -9.03 -5.13 -11.71
CA LYS A 103 -9.38 -6.15 -12.71
C LYS A 103 -8.14 -6.97 -13.04
N ILE A 104 -8.24 -8.29 -12.93
CA ILE A 104 -7.18 -9.26 -13.26
C ILE A 104 -7.83 -10.40 -14.03
N GLY A 105 -7.57 -10.48 -15.33
CA GLY A 105 -8.23 -11.46 -16.18
C GLY A 105 -9.75 -11.33 -16.11
N PRO A 106 -10.48 -12.42 -15.83
CA PRO A 106 -11.93 -12.44 -15.71
C PRO A 106 -12.44 -11.94 -14.34
N VAL A 107 -11.55 -11.68 -13.39
CA VAL A 107 -11.91 -11.25 -12.03
C VAL A 107 -11.91 -9.74 -11.95
N THR A 108 -13.03 -9.17 -11.50
CA THR A 108 -13.16 -7.76 -11.18
C THR A 108 -13.56 -7.62 -9.72
N GLU A 109 -12.81 -6.85 -8.96
CA GLU A 109 -13.09 -6.50 -7.59
C GLU A 109 -13.34 -4.98 -7.50
N GLN A 110 -14.45 -4.60 -6.86
CA GLN A 110 -14.80 -3.19 -6.62
C GLN A 110 -15.09 -2.99 -5.15
N ASN A 111 -14.41 -2.04 -4.55
CA ASN A 111 -14.50 -1.76 -3.12
C ASN A 111 -14.96 -0.32 -2.90
N VAL A 112 -15.93 -0.13 -2.01
CA VAL A 112 -16.37 1.18 -1.54
C VAL A 112 -16.24 1.23 -0.03
N PHE A 113 -15.41 2.15 0.45
CA PHE A 113 -15.10 2.25 1.88
C PHE A 113 -15.34 3.66 2.42
N GLY A 114 -15.82 3.71 3.66
CA GLY A 114 -15.77 4.87 4.53
C GLY A 114 -14.70 4.73 5.58
N ASP A 115 -13.96 5.79 5.83
CA ASP A 115 -12.90 5.88 6.83
C ASP A 115 -13.29 6.86 7.91
N PHE A 116 -13.04 6.49 9.17
CA PHE A 116 -13.13 7.36 10.32
C PHE A 116 -11.80 7.33 11.06
N SER A 117 -11.25 8.49 11.37
CA SER A 117 -10.04 8.60 12.18
C SER A 117 -10.24 9.54 13.37
N TYR A 118 -9.52 9.24 14.45
CA TYR A 118 -9.42 10.10 15.61
C TYR A 118 -7.95 10.40 15.93
N THR A 119 -7.60 11.67 15.94
CA THR A 119 -6.22 12.15 16.12
C THR A 119 -5.99 12.62 17.55
N LEU A 120 -5.03 12.01 18.21
CA LEU A 120 -4.52 12.36 19.53
C LEU A 120 -3.30 13.28 19.37
N GLN A 121 -3.32 14.45 19.99
CA GLN A 121 -2.14 15.30 20.13
C GLN A 121 -1.29 14.73 21.28
N LEU A 122 -0.11 14.17 20.97
CA LEU A 122 0.76 13.58 21.99
C LEU A 122 1.65 14.64 22.66
N ASN A 123 2.14 15.58 21.84
CA ASN A 123 2.91 16.74 22.29
C ASN A 123 2.77 17.88 21.24
N GLU A 124 3.55 18.96 21.37
CA GLU A 124 3.46 20.11 20.48
C GLU A 124 3.73 19.78 19.00
N THR A 125 4.53 18.76 18.72
CA THR A 125 5.02 18.44 17.37
C THR A 125 4.53 17.11 16.84
N SER A 126 4.00 16.20 17.67
CA SER A 126 3.63 14.85 17.25
C SER A 126 2.18 14.51 17.52
N LYS A 127 1.60 13.78 16.60
CA LYS A 127 0.22 13.31 16.59
C LYS A 127 0.16 11.81 16.35
N LEU A 128 -0.84 11.16 16.94
CA LEU A 128 -1.20 9.77 16.68
C LEU A 128 -2.66 9.71 16.26
N ALA A 129 -2.92 9.34 15.03
CA ALA A 129 -4.26 9.04 14.55
C ALA A 129 -4.52 7.53 14.61
N LEU A 130 -5.71 7.17 15.07
CA LEU A 130 -6.25 5.82 15.03
C LEU A 130 -7.44 5.83 14.10
N GLY A 131 -7.55 4.83 13.21
CA GLY A 131 -8.58 4.81 12.19
C GLY A 131 -9.28 3.47 12.08
N ILE A 132 -10.54 3.54 11.67
CA ILE A 132 -11.34 2.39 11.26
C ILE A 132 -11.85 2.62 9.83
N LYS A 133 -11.92 1.53 9.07
CA LYS A 133 -12.46 1.47 7.72
C LYS A 133 -13.63 0.50 7.72
N ALA A 134 -14.71 0.85 7.04
CA ALA A 134 -15.84 -0.05 6.84
C ALA A 134 -16.40 0.15 5.43
N GLY A 135 -16.84 -0.92 4.80
CA GLY A 135 -17.41 -0.83 3.46
C GLY A 135 -17.84 -2.17 2.90
N VAL A 136 -18.06 -2.16 1.60
CA VAL A 136 -18.52 -3.31 0.84
C VAL A 136 -17.53 -3.59 -0.29
N SER A 137 -17.21 -4.87 -0.45
CA SER A 137 -16.43 -5.42 -1.55
C SER A 137 -17.36 -6.21 -2.47
N PHE A 138 -17.35 -5.87 -3.76
CA PHE A 138 -18.08 -6.59 -4.80
C PHE A 138 -17.08 -7.38 -5.62
N HIS A 139 -17.29 -8.68 -5.73
CA HIS A 139 -16.44 -9.60 -6.50
C HIS A 139 -17.25 -10.14 -7.68
N GLN A 140 -16.71 -9.99 -8.86
CA GLN A 140 -17.29 -10.50 -10.09
C GLN A 140 -16.29 -11.38 -10.82
N VAL A 141 -16.68 -12.59 -11.18
CA VAL A 141 -15.88 -13.51 -12.00
C VAL A 141 -16.64 -13.83 -13.27
N GLY A 142 -16.12 -13.37 -14.40
CA GLY A 142 -16.66 -13.60 -15.76
C GLY A 142 -16.32 -14.99 -16.25
N LEU A 143 -17.03 -16.01 -15.80
CA LEU A 143 -16.78 -17.41 -16.20
C LEU A 143 -17.24 -17.69 -17.62
N ARG A 144 -18.24 -16.99 -18.13
CA ARG A 144 -18.73 -17.13 -19.52
C ARG A 144 -17.69 -16.75 -20.56
N ASP A 145 -16.88 -15.73 -20.26
CA ASP A 145 -15.80 -15.31 -21.14
C ASP A 145 -14.72 -16.38 -21.26
N ILE A 146 -14.43 -17.07 -20.13
CA ILE A 146 -13.52 -18.23 -20.10
C ILE A 146 -14.10 -19.39 -20.90
N GLN A 147 -15.39 -19.71 -20.69
CA GLN A 147 -16.08 -20.82 -21.37
C GLN A 147 -16.04 -20.66 -22.89
N SER A 148 -16.22 -19.44 -23.40
CA SER A 148 -16.19 -19.17 -24.83
C SER A 148 -14.82 -19.43 -25.48
N SER A 149 -13.75 -19.42 -24.71
CA SER A 149 -12.36 -19.63 -25.15
C SER A 149 -11.87 -21.07 -24.95
N LEU A 150 -12.68 -21.95 -24.32
CA LEU A 150 -12.32 -23.36 -24.12
C LEU A 150 -12.61 -24.22 -25.36
N PRO A 151 -11.81 -25.27 -25.62
CA PRO A 151 -12.05 -26.20 -26.71
C PRO A 151 -13.37 -26.97 -26.64
N ASP A 152 -13.89 -27.15 -25.42
CA ASP A 152 -15.20 -27.79 -25.14
C ASP A 152 -16.06 -26.89 -24.23
N PRO A 153 -16.96 -26.09 -24.81
CA PRO A 153 -17.85 -25.20 -24.04
C PRO A 153 -18.93 -25.94 -23.23
N SER A 154 -19.03 -27.26 -23.31
CA SER A 154 -20.08 -28.05 -22.62
C SER A 154 -19.79 -28.35 -21.15
N GLU A 155 -18.61 -28.02 -20.63
CA GLU A 155 -18.31 -28.14 -19.21
C GLU A 155 -19.15 -27.15 -18.39
N GLY A 156 -20.19 -27.65 -17.76
CA GLY A 156 -21.19 -26.86 -17.02
C GLY A 156 -20.71 -26.05 -15.81
N ILE A 157 -19.40 -26.14 -15.50
CA ILE A 157 -18.78 -25.39 -14.39
C ILE A 157 -18.67 -23.87 -14.71
N PHE A 158 -18.61 -23.50 -15.98
CA PHE A 158 -18.41 -22.12 -16.45
C PHE A 158 -19.72 -21.46 -16.97
N GLY A 159 -20.88 -22.07 -16.67
CA GLY A 159 -22.15 -21.64 -17.27
C GLY A 159 -22.70 -20.31 -16.80
N GLU A 160 -22.30 -19.81 -15.63
CA GLU A 160 -22.81 -18.57 -15.03
C GLU A 160 -21.68 -17.73 -14.41
N ASP A 161 -21.78 -16.42 -14.60
CA ASP A 161 -20.88 -15.47 -13.93
C ASP A 161 -21.19 -15.44 -12.44
N ILE A 162 -20.14 -15.35 -11.63
CA ILE A 162 -20.25 -15.25 -10.18
C ILE A 162 -20.24 -13.78 -9.80
N ASN A 163 -21.22 -13.37 -9.01
CA ASN A 163 -21.28 -12.06 -8.41
C ASN A 163 -21.52 -12.23 -6.90
N ASP A 164 -20.61 -11.72 -6.10
CA ASP A 164 -20.70 -11.75 -4.65
C ASP A 164 -20.45 -10.38 -4.06
N ALA A 165 -21.01 -10.12 -2.87
CA ALA A 165 -20.80 -8.89 -2.14
C ALA A 165 -20.54 -9.22 -0.66
N SER A 166 -19.46 -8.71 -0.13
CA SER A 166 -19.03 -8.94 1.25
C SER A 166 -18.82 -7.64 2.01
N LEU A 167 -19.07 -7.67 3.31
CA LEU A 167 -18.72 -6.58 4.21
C LEU A 167 -17.24 -6.68 4.55
N ASN A 168 -16.56 -5.53 4.55
CA ASN A 168 -15.16 -5.45 4.89
C ASN A 168 -14.94 -4.41 5.97
N LEU A 169 -14.00 -4.71 6.87
CA LEU A 169 -13.56 -3.85 7.97
C LEU A 169 -12.05 -3.71 7.92
N GLY A 170 -11.56 -2.56 8.34
CA GLY A 170 -10.13 -2.31 8.44
C GLY A 170 -9.80 -1.42 9.63
N VAL A 171 -8.55 -1.46 10.04
CA VAL A 171 -8.02 -0.65 11.13
C VAL A 171 -6.66 -0.07 10.75
N GLY A 172 -6.30 1.04 11.39
CA GLY A 172 -5.01 1.65 11.16
C GLY A 172 -4.56 2.54 12.31
N ALA A 173 -3.26 2.76 12.35
CA ALA A 173 -2.59 3.74 13.19
C ALA A 173 -1.63 4.56 12.33
N PHE A 174 -1.56 5.86 12.57
CA PHE A 174 -0.73 6.79 11.83
C PHE A 174 -0.10 7.77 12.83
N TYR A 175 1.18 7.55 13.14
CA TYR A 175 1.97 8.47 13.95
C TYR A 175 2.73 9.42 13.03
N TYR A 176 2.61 10.71 13.25
CA TYR A 176 3.23 11.70 12.37
C TYR A 176 3.63 12.98 13.08
N THR A 177 4.60 13.63 12.47
CA THR A 177 5.12 14.97 12.81
C THR A 177 5.12 15.83 11.55
N GLU A 178 5.72 17.01 11.59
CA GLU A 178 5.92 17.83 10.40
C GLU A 178 6.85 17.16 9.37
N ASN A 179 7.82 16.35 9.82
CA ASN A 179 8.91 15.87 8.99
C ASN A 179 8.90 14.36 8.75
N TYR A 180 8.22 13.56 9.56
CA TYR A 180 8.20 12.11 9.38
C TYR A 180 6.90 11.48 9.85
N TYR A 181 6.65 10.31 9.33
CA TYR A 181 5.56 9.47 9.77
C TYR A 181 5.99 7.99 9.88
N VAL A 182 5.27 7.26 10.72
CA VAL A 182 5.26 5.80 10.78
C VAL A 182 3.82 5.35 10.89
N ALA A 183 3.41 4.41 10.07
CA ALA A 183 2.02 3.97 10.02
C ALA A 183 1.92 2.45 9.91
N PHE A 184 0.90 1.91 10.55
CA PHE A 184 0.52 0.51 10.46
C PHE A 184 -0.95 0.41 10.11
N SER A 185 -1.32 -0.52 9.22
CA SER A 185 -2.71 -0.75 8.88
C SER A 185 -3.00 -2.18 8.44
N ILE A 186 -4.25 -2.58 8.62
CA ILE A 186 -4.87 -3.77 8.08
C ILE A 186 -6.17 -3.28 7.43
N PRO A 187 -6.15 -2.88 6.16
CA PRO A 187 -7.32 -2.28 5.51
C PRO A 187 -8.42 -3.30 5.20
N ASN A 188 -8.12 -4.59 5.26
CA ASN A 188 -9.02 -5.70 5.00
C ASN A 188 -8.85 -6.76 6.09
N LEU A 189 -9.75 -6.81 7.06
CA LEU A 189 -9.78 -7.79 8.17
C LEU A 189 -10.72 -8.95 7.88
N ALA A 190 -11.76 -8.72 7.07
CA ALA A 190 -12.73 -9.76 6.75
C ALA A 190 -12.11 -10.74 5.73
N LYS A 191 -12.30 -12.03 5.99
CA LYS A 191 -12.03 -13.07 5.02
C LYS A 191 -13.33 -13.36 4.31
N SER A 192 -13.38 -13.21 2.99
CA SER A 192 -14.47 -13.70 2.16
C SER A 192 -13.95 -14.78 1.23
N ALA A 193 -14.68 -15.88 1.10
CA ALA A 193 -14.42 -16.87 0.06
C ALA A 193 -15.00 -16.33 -1.26
N HIS A 194 -14.22 -16.33 -2.34
CA HIS A 194 -14.68 -15.82 -3.64
C HIS A 194 -15.54 -16.82 -4.39
N LEU A 195 -15.37 -18.11 -4.12
CA LEU A 195 -16.12 -19.19 -4.75
C LEU A 195 -16.31 -20.34 -3.76
N ASP A 196 -17.55 -20.68 -3.45
CA ASP A 196 -17.91 -21.94 -2.80
C ASP A 196 -18.53 -22.87 -3.86
N TYR A 197 -17.80 -23.93 -4.22
CA TYR A 197 -18.29 -24.95 -5.11
C TYR A 197 -18.25 -26.30 -4.42
N ASN A 198 -19.43 -26.88 -4.17
CA ASN A 198 -19.60 -28.17 -3.48
C ASN A 198 -18.95 -28.23 -2.07
N GLY A 199 -19.03 -27.12 -1.30
CA GLY A 199 -18.45 -27.03 0.03
C GLY A 199 -16.92 -26.90 0.04
N ARG A 200 -16.33 -26.55 -1.09
CA ARG A 200 -14.93 -26.17 -1.20
C ARG A 200 -14.83 -24.70 -1.55
N GLU A 201 -14.18 -23.95 -0.68
CA GLU A 201 -13.85 -22.55 -0.90
C GLU A 201 -12.66 -22.42 -1.85
N TYR A 202 -12.82 -21.69 -2.95
CA TYR A 202 -11.77 -21.36 -3.89
C TYR A 202 -11.55 -19.85 -3.91
N GLY A 203 -10.31 -19.46 -3.68
CA GLY A 203 -9.94 -18.06 -3.54
C GLY A 203 -10.53 -17.45 -2.26
N SER A 204 -9.70 -16.84 -1.46
CA SER A 204 -10.16 -16.08 -0.29
C SER A 204 -9.34 -14.82 -0.16
N ASP A 205 -10.00 -13.75 0.27
CA ASP A 205 -9.28 -12.56 0.68
C ASP A 205 -8.38 -12.88 1.85
N VAL A 206 -7.12 -12.50 1.71
CA VAL A 206 -6.14 -12.63 2.80
C VAL A 206 -5.89 -11.25 3.38
N SER A 207 -6.01 -11.14 4.71
CA SER A 207 -5.70 -9.90 5.39
C SER A 207 -4.25 -9.50 5.16
N HIS A 208 -4.05 -8.31 4.59
CA HIS A 208 -2.74 -7.72 4.36
C HIS A 208 -2.38 -6.73 5.46
N TYR A 209 -1.14 -6.79 5.89
CA TYR A 209 -0.54 -5.90 6.88
C TYR A 209 0.39 -4.94 6.16
N PHE A 210 0.21 -3.65 6.40
CA PHE A 210 1.05 -2.60 5.85
C PHE A 210 1.77 -1.87 6.97
N LEU A 211 3.08 -1.78 6.85
CA LEU A 211 3.92 -0.90 7.66
C LEU A 211 4.56 0.10 6.72
N THR A 212 4.27 1.38 6.90
CA THR A 212 4.82 2.45 6.06
C THR A 212 5.55 3.48 6.91
N ALA A 213 6.60 4.04 6.36
CA ALA A 213 7.34 5.11 6.99
C ALA A 213 7.91 6.06 5.93
N GLY A 214 8.08 7.32 6.31
CA GLY A 214 8.71 8.31 5.45
C GLY A 214 9.28 9.46 6.26
N TYR A 215 10.27 10.13 5.67
CA TYR A 215 10.92 11.29 6.24
C TYR A 215 11.10 12.38 5.19
N VAL A 216 11.07 13.65 5.60
CA VAL A 216 11.36 14.80 4.75
C VAL A 216 12.58 15.52 5.33
N PHE A 217 13.68 15.47 4.59
CA PHE A 217 14.91 16.22 4.89
C PHE A 217 14.91 17.51 4.09
N ASP A 218 14.98 18.66 4.75
CA ASP A 218 15.22 19.94 4.12
C ASP A 218 16.73 20.06 3.81
N ILE A 219 17.14 19.84 2.53
CA ILE A 219 18.52 20.00 2.10
C ILE A 219 18.86 21.49 2.03
N ASN A 220 17.93 22.28 1.48
CA ASN A 220 17.97 23.73 1.45
C ASN A 220 16.56 24.29 1.24
N TYR A 221 16.41 25.62 1.10
CA TYR A 221 15.12 26.30 0.94
C TYR A 221 14.31 25.85 -0.28
N GLU A 222 14.97 25.29 -1.29
CA GLU A 222 14.32 24.89 -2.54
C GLU A 222 14.25 23.38 -2.72
N LEU A 223 15.09 22.61 -2.02
CA LEU A 223 15.25 21.18 -2.26
C LEU A 223 15.00 20.37 -0.99
N LYS A 224 14.06 19.42 -1.08
CA LYS A 224 13.77 18.45 -0.04
C LYS A 224 14.09 17.04 -0.54
N PHE A 225 14.63 16.20 0.32
CA PHE A 225 14.82 14.77 0.08
C PHE A 225 13.81 13.99 0.88
N LYS A 226 13.07 13.07 0.24
CA LYS A 226 11.93 12.36 0.79
C LYS A 226 12.11 10.84 0.62
N PRO A 227 12.89 10.17 1.47
CA PRO A 227 12.90 8.72 1.53
C PRO A 227 11.60 8.20 2.14
N SER A 228 11.11 7.07 1.62
CA SER A 228 9.97 6.36 2.17
C SER A 228 10.10 4.85 1.96
N MET A 229 9.38 4.08 2.78
CA MET A 229 9.32 2.63 2.67
C MET A 229 7.92 2.12 2.94
N MET A 230 7.58 1.00 2.31
CA MET A 230 6.39 0.21 2.60
C MET A 230 6.75 -1.26 2.68
N LEU A 231 6.44 -1.87 3.81
CA LEU A 231 6.44 -3.32 3.97
C LEU A 231 4.99 -3.80 3.91
N LYS A 232 4.70 -4.65 2.95
CA LYS A 232 3.43 -5.34 2.79
C LYS A 232 3.63 -6.81 3.09
N SER A 233 2.79 -7.38 3.93
CA SER A 233 2.83 -8.78 4.31
C SER A 233 1.42 -9.34 4.44
N ALA A 234 1.27 -10.64 4.22
CA ALA A 234 0.05 -11.38 4.52
C ALA A 234 0.44 -12.75 5.07
N PHE A 235 -0.48 -13.44 5.75
CA PHE A 235 -0.23 -14.81 6.19
C PHE A 235 -0.03 -15.71 4.98
N ASN A 236 1.03 -16.51 4.99
CA ASN A 236 1.41 -17.44 3.92
C ASN A 236 1.76 -16.79 2.58
N VAL A 237 2.13 -15.50 2.58
CA VAL A 237 2.59 -14.78 1.39
C VAL A 237 3.96 -14.18 1.67
N LYS A 238 4.85 -14.24 0.69
CA LYS A 238 6.18 -13.61 0.78
C LYS A 238 6.00 -12.09 0.99
N PRO A 239 6.64 -11.50 2.02
CA PRO A 239 6.57 -10.07 2.23
C PRO A 239 7.16 -9.29 1.05
N SER A 240 6.52 -8.17 0.67
CA SER A 240 7.05 -7.20 -0.29
C SER A 240 7.58 -5.98 0.46
N LEU A 241 8.79 -5.57 0.11
CA LEU A 241 9.40 -4.34 0.62
C LEU A 241 9.65 -3.39 -0.53
N ASP A 242 9.03 -2.22 -0.47
CA ASP A 242 9.20 -1.12 -1.40
C ASP A 242 9.99 0.00 -0.70
N VAL A 243 11.04 0.49 -1.33
CA VAL A 243 11.84 1.62 -0.85
C VAL A 243 11.88 2.67 -1.94
N SER A 244 11.63 3.92 -1.58
CA SER A 244 11.61 5.05 -2.51
C SER A 244 12.50 6.18 -2.01
N ALA A 245 13.08 6.91 -2.94
CA ALA A 245 13.92 8.07 -2.67
C ALA A 245 13.54 9.18 -3.65
N ASN A 246 12.90 10.23 -3.16
CA ASN A 246 12.36 11.31 -3.97
C ASN A 246 13.05 12.63 -3.63
N PHE A 247 13.27 13.47 -4.64
CA PHE A 247 13.73 14.85 -4.51
C PHE A 247 12.64 15.80 -4.97
N LEU A 248 12.19 16.68 -4.07
CA LEU A 248 11.19 17.70 -4.33
C LEU A 248 11.86 19.06 -4.45
N TYR A 249 11.74 19.69 -5.62
CA TYR A 249 12.32 20.99 -5.94
C TYR A 249 11.26 22.08 -5.98
N LYS A 250 11.46 23.13 -5.19
CA LYS A 250 10.58 24.32 -5.06
C LYS A 250 9.12 23.98 -4.77
N GLU A 251 8.88 22.86 -4.09
CA GLU A 251 7.55 22.30 -3.81
C GLU A 251 6.68 22.05 -5.07
N LYS A 252 7.29 22.13 -6.26
CA LYS A 252 6.60 22.00 -7.56
C LYS A 252 6.97 20.74 -8.32
N PHE A 253 8.25 20.49 -8.48
CA PHE A 253 8.76 19.39 -9.28
C PHE A 253 9.37 18.32 -8.39
N GLU A 254 8.94 17.09 -8.56
CA GLU A 254 9.49 15.97 -7.83
C GLU A 254 9.94 14.89 -8.80
N ILE A 255 11.13 14.35 -8.55
CA ILE A 255 11.66 13.18 -9.24
C ILE A 255 12.09 12.16 -8.19
N GLY A 256 11.81 10.90 -8.44
CA GLY A 256 12.15 9.83 -7.52
C GLY A 256 12.50 8.53 -8.20
N ALA A 257 13.16 7.69 -7.44
CA ALA A 257 13.41 6.29 -7.78
C ALA A 257 12.82 5.39 -6.71
N THR A 258 12.34 4.23 -7.13
CA THR A 258 11.77 3.20 -6.27
C THR A 258 12.39 1.84 -6.57
N TYR A 259 12.51 1.03 -5.56
CA TYR A 259 12.94 -0.36 -5.67
C TYR A 259 12.02 -1.25 -4.86
N ARG A 260 11.39 -2.20 -5.52
CA ARG A 260 10.63 -3.28 -4.90
C ARG A 260 11.47 -4.53 -4.88
N LEU A 261 11.73 -5.02 -3.69
CA LEU A 261 12.66 -6.14 -3.46
C LEU A 261 12.25 -7.37 -4.27
N GLN A 262 13.17 -7.85 -5.13
CA GLN A 262 13.02 -9.02 -6.00
C GLN A 262 11.88 -8.93 -7.05
N ASP A 263 11.32 -7.75 -7.29
CA ASP A 263 10.23 -7.57 -8.25
C ASP A 263 10.56 -6.55 -9.33
N SER A 264 10.81 -5.28 -8.94
CA SER A 264 10.96 -4.21 -9.91
C SER A 264 11.80 -3.06 -9.37
N PHE A 265 12.34 -2.26 -10.29
CA PHE A 265 12.82 -0.92 -10.00
C PHE A 265 12.09 0.09 -10.88
N GLY A 266 11.89 1.29 -10.36
CA GLY A 266 11.11 2.28 -11.08
C GLY A 266 11.59 3.70 -10.88
N GLY A 267 10.99 4.58 -11.64
CA GLY A 267 11.15 6.02 -11.53
C GLY A 267 9.79 6.69 -11.47
N MET A 268 9.73 7.83 -10.79
CA MET A 268 8.52 8.64 -10.75
C MET A 268 8.84 10.12 -10.95
N VAL A 269 7.88 10.82 -11.54
CA VAL A 269 7.90 12.28 -11.69
C VAL A 269 6.55 12.82 -11.26
N ASN A 270 6.56 13.89 -10.47
CA ASN A 270 5.35 14.59 -10.04
C ASN A 270 5.53 16.09 -10.27
N PHE A 271 4.46 16.75 -10.64
CA PHE A 271 4.45 18.16 -10.92
C PHE A 271 3.21 18.85 -10.32
N ALA A 272 3.42 19.88 -9.53
CA ALA A 272 2.37 20.75 -9.04
C ALA A 272 2.02 21.77 -10.13
N VAL A 273 0.90 21.52 -10.83
CA VAL A 273 0.35 22.40 -11.88
C VAL A 273 -0.10 23.72 -11.26
N THR A 274 -0.81 23.62 -10.14
CA THR A 274 -1.15 24.72 -9.25
C THR A 274 -0.77 24.34 -7.81
N PRO A 275 -0.85 25.25 -6.82
CA PRO A 275 -0.66 24.88 -5.42
C PRO A 275 -1.58 23.75 -4.94
N GLU A 276 -2.77 23.65 -5.54
CA GLU A 276 -3.83 22.69 -5.18
C GLU A 276 -3.76 21.41 -6.00
N LEU A 277 -3.31 21.49 -7.28
CA LEU A 277 -3.34 20.37 -8.22
C LEU A 277 -1.95 19.85 -8.52
N ARG A 278 -1.74 18.57 -8.25
CA ARG A 278 -0.53 17.81 -8.58
C ARG A 278 -0.87 16.65 -9.49
N ILE A 279 -0.06 16.44 -10.51
CA ILE A 279 -0.11 15.26 -11.39
C ILE A 279 1.19 14.49 -11.27
N GLY A 280 1.10 13.18 -11.38
CA GLY A 280 2.27 12.32 -11.28
C GLY A 280 2.20 11.14 -12.23
N TYR A 281 3.37 10.64 -12.57
CA TYR A 281 3.57 9.45 -13.38
C TYR A 281 4.69 8.62 -12.79
N ALA A 282 4.49 7.30 -12.73
CA ALA A 282 5.54 6.36 -12.41
C ALA A 282 5.62 5.23 -13.43
N TYR A 283 6.83 4.75 -13.61
CA TYR A 283 7.19 3.62 -14.48
C TYR A 283 7.97 2.61 -13.66
N ASP A 284 7.55 1.33 -13.68
CA ASP A 284 8.30 0.23 -13.09
C ASP A 284 8.84 -0.68 -14.17
N HIS A 285 10.12 -0.98 -14.06
CA HIS A 285 10.79 -2.01 -14.85
C HIS A 285 10.88 -3.30 -14.03
N ILE A 286 10.31 -4.38 -14.57
CA ILE A 286 10.20 -5.67 -13.90
C ILE A 286 11.52 -6.43 -14.03
N VAL A 287 12.02 -6.95 -12.91
CA VAL A 287 13.27 -7.74 -12.86
C VAL A 287 13.04 -9.17 -12.42
N SER A 288 11.83 -9.49 -11.92
CA SER A 288 11.40 -10.85 -11.59
C SER A 288 11.32 -11.73 -12.86
N ASP A 289 10.99 -12.99 -12.70
CA ASP A 289 10.88 -13.96 -13.81
C ASP A 289 9.84 -13.54 -14.86
N LEU A 290 8.90 -12.67 -14.51
CA LEU A 290 7.91 -12.10 -15.42
C LEU A 290 8.51 -11.19 -16.50
N LYS A 291 9.75 -10.71 -16.35
CA LYS A 291 10.45 -9.82 -17.31
C LYS A 291 10.52 -10.36 -18.73
N VAL A 292 10.44 -11.68 -18.90
CA VAL A 292 10.52 -12.33 -20.22
C VAL A 292 9.28 -12.00 -21.05
N THR A 293 8.12 -11.84 -20.42
CA THR A 293 6.84 -11.60 -21.09
C THR A 293 6.47 -10.11 -21.06
N THR A 294 6.79 -9.42 -19.96
CA THR A 294 6.44 -8.01 -19.77
C THR A 294 7.51 -7.25 -19.00
N PRO A 295 8.10 -6.22 -19.59
CA PRO A 295 9.15 -5.46 -18.90
C PRO A 295 8.62 -4.31 -18.03
N SER A 296 7.33 -3.93 -18.12
CA SER A 296 6.90 -2.65 -17.60
C SER A 296 5.51 -2.60 -16.97
N SER A 297 5.36 -1.68 -16.03
CA SER A 297 4.08 -1.21 -15.49
C SER A 297 4.05 0.32 -15.47
N HIS A 298 2.86 0.90 -15.65
CA HIS A 298 2.66 2.35 -15.69
C HIS A 298 1.63 2.76 -14.64
N GLU A 299 1.88 3.90 -14.01
CA GLU A 299 0.98 4.44 -12.99
C GLU A 299 0.85 5.96 -13.16
N PHE A 300 -0.38 6.44 -13.11
CA PHE A 300 -0.73 7.85 -13.16
C PHE A 300 -1.45 8.23 -11.88
N ILE A 301 -1.11 9.40 -11.31
CA ILE A 301 -1.79 9.92 -10.12
C ILE A 301 -2.17 11.38 -10.34
N LEU A 302 -3.34 11.74 -9.81
CA LEU A 302 -3.83 13.10 -9.72
C LEU A 302 -4.22 13.37 -8.28
N LEU A 303 -3.69 14.46 -7.71
CA LEU A 303 -3.97 14.89 -6.35
C LEU A 303 -4.53 16.31 -6.38
N TYR A 304 -5.58 16.53 -5.62
CA TYR A 304 -6.22 17.84 -5.53
C TYR A 304 -6.57 18.17 -4.09
N ASP A 305 -5.98 19.25 -3.57
CA ASP A 305 -6.19 19.74 -2.21
C ASP A 305 -7.00 21.04 -2.25
N LEU A 306 -8.24 21.01 -1.70
CA LEU A 306 -9.05 22.20 -1.50
C LEU A 306 -8.61 22.88 -0.20
N PHE A 307 -8.46 24.21 -0.24
CA PHE A 307 -8.09 25.01 0.92
C PHE A 307 -6.69 24.66 1.48
N VAL A 308 -5.66 24.87 0.65
CA VAL A 308 -4.27 24.80 1.14
C VAL A 308 -4.07 25.88 2.22
N PRO A 309 -3.77 25.48 3.46
CA PRO A 309 -3.62 26.45 4.54
C PRO A 309 -2.44 27.38 4.23
N LYS A 310 -2.65 28.70 4.37
CA LYS A 310 -1.60 29.71 4.20
C LYS A 310 -0.56 29.74 5.32
N LYS A 311 -0.81 29.01 6.43
CA LYS A 311 0.12 28.87 7.57
C LYS A 311 0.85 27.54 7.47
N VAL A 312 2.09 27.50 7.99
CA VAL A 312 2.89 26.27 8.10
C VAL A 312 2.05 25.21 8.80
N SER A 313 1.67 24.19 8.03
CA SER A 313 0.86 23.09 8.52
C SER A 313 1.73 22.19 9.40
N ARG A 314 1.20 21.76 10.55
CA ARG A 314 1.81 20.72 11.40
C ARG A 314 1.44 19.31 10.96
N SER A 315 1.18 19.14 9.70
CA SER A 315 0.75 17.91 9.05
C SER A 315 1.79 17.47 8.02
N PRO A 316 1.97 16.18 7.75
CA PRO A 316 2.90 15.66 6.75
C PRO A 316 2.38 15.90 5.32
N ARG A 317 2.15 17.15 4.95
CA ARG A 317 1.58 17.54 3.65
C ARG A 317 2.41 17.19 2.43
N PHE A 318 3.65 16.71 2.66
CA PHE A 318 4.56 16.31 1.58
C PHE A 318 4.45 14.82 1.21
N PHE A 319 3.55 14.09 1.86
CA PHE A 319 3.23 12.69 1.58
C PHE A 319 1.77 12.51 1.18
#